data_4f40047032243730517981a51d500395
#
_entry.id   4f40047032243730517981a51d500395
#
_cell.length_a   1.000
_cell.length_b   1.000
_cell.length_c   1.000
_cell.angle_alpha   90.00
_cell.angle_beta   90.00
_cell.angle_gamma   90.00
#
_symmetry.space_group_name_H-M   'P 1'
#
loop_
_entity.id
_entity.type
_entity.pdbx_description
1 polymer ?
#
loop_
_entity_poly.entity_id
_entity_poly.type
_entity_poly.pdbx_seq_one_letter_code
_entity_poly.pdbx_strand_id
1 'polypeptide(L)' 'MSTTLAAQLEAALRDVAGMESRPSSLIVDYGPDGEDAGAAVRAWVERSTRTLLFAQAEVRRRNGTLAAAASAVFRRVEA' A
#
# COMPACT_ATOMS: atom_id res chain seq x y z
N MET A 1 20.25 3.47 -4.62
CA MET A 1 19.24 4.26 -3.89
C MET A 1 18.23 3.33 -3.26
N SER A 2 18.05 3.43 -1.96
CA SER A 2 17.12 2.54 -1.29
C SER A 2 15.68 3.06 -1.42
N THR A 3 14.74 2.14 -1.56
CA THR A 3 13.32 2.46 -1.63
C THR A 3 12.78 2.61 -0.21
N THR A 4 12.05 3.69 0.05
CA THR A 4 11.44 3.89 1.36
C THR A 4 10.28 2.92 1.57
N LEU A 5 9.91 2.72 2.84
CA LEU A 5 8.75 1.89 3.15
C LEU A 5 7.48 2.47 2.51
N ALA A 6 7.32 3.78 2.57
CA ALA A 6 6.15 4.42 1.95
C ALA A 6 6.10 4.17 0.45
N ALA A 7 7.26 4.25 -0.23
CA ALA A 7 7.30 4.00 -1.66
C ALA A 7 7.00 2.54 -2.00
N GLN A 8 7.49 1.61 -1.18
CA GLN A 8 7.18 0.19 -1.36
C GLN A 8 5.69 -0.07 -1.21
N LEU A 9 5.07 0.53 -0.19
CA LEU A 9 3.65 0.37 0.06
C LEU A 9 2.82 0.98 -1.06
N GLU A 10 3.19 2.17 -1.50
CA GLU A 10 2.47 2.83 -2.58
C GLU A 10 2.55 2.03 -3.87
N ALA A 11 3.72 1.51 -4.22
CA ALA A 11 3.88 0.72 -5.42
C ALA A 11 3.02 -0.54 -5.38
N ALA A 12 2.98 -1.22 -4.24
CA ALA A 12 2.16 -2.42 -4.09
C ALA A 12 0.67 -2.11 -4.18
N LEU A 13 0.24 -1.00 -3.59
CA LEU A 13 -1.15 -0.58 -3.64
C LEU A 13 -1.58 -0.23 -5.07
N ARG A 14 -0.73 0.50 -5.80
CA ARG A 14 -1.00 0.82 -7.19
C ARG A 14 -1.11 -0.44 -8.05
N ASP A 15 -0.28 -1.41 -7.76
CA ASP A 15 -0.28 -2.67 -8.50
C ASP A 15 -1.60 -3.42 -8.34
N VAL A 16 -2.10 -3.56 -7.11
CA VAL A 16 -3.38 -4.25 -6.90
C VAL A 16 -4.58 -3.43 -7.34
N ALA A 17 -4.48 -2.11 -7.32
CA ALA A 17 -5.57 -1.24 -7.75
C ALA A 17 -5.76 -1.25 -9.26
N GLY A 18 -4.67 -1.47 -10.00
CA GLY A 18 -4.74 -1.54 -11.46
C GLY A 18 -4.59 -0.20 -12.14
N MET A 19 -4.43 -0.27 -13.46
CA MET A 19 -4.11 0.91 -14.28
C MET A 19 -5.28 1.87 -14.47
N GLU A 20 -6.49 1.39 -14.23
CA GLU A 20 -7.70 2.19 -14.43
C GLU A 20 -8.16 2.88 -13.15
N SER A 21 -7.26 3.09 -12.23
CA SER A 21 -7.57 3.75 -10.97
C SER A 21 -6.52 4.81 -10.67
N ARG A 22 -6.92 5.81 -9.90
CA ARG A 22 -6.04 6.88 -9.49
C ARG A 22 -6.08 7.03 -7.97
N PRO A 23 -4.95 7.22 -7.33
CA PRO A 23 -4.94 7.38 -5.88
C PRO A 23 -5.66 8.66 -5.46
N SER A 24 -6.51 8.52 -4.47
CA SER A 24 -7.24 9.64 -3.88
C SER A 24 -6.69 9.96 -2.49
N SER A 25 -6.35 8.94 -1.72
CA SER A 25 -5.73 9.13 -0.41
C SER A 25 -4.83 7.95 -0.09
N LEU A 26 -3.83 8.22 0.72
CA LEU A 26 -2.89 7.21 1.18
C LEU A 26 -2.51 7.54 2.61
N ILE A 27 -2.66 6.57 3.50
CA ILE A 27 -2.27 6.70 4.90
C ILE A 27 -1.24 5.62 5.18
N VAL A 28 -0.11 6.02 5.73
CA VAL A 28 0.96 5.10 6.09
C VAL A 28 1.19 5.16 7.60
N ASP A 29 1.16 4.00 8.24
CA ASP A 29 1.45 3.86 9.65
C ASP A 29 2.76 3.11 9.80
N TYR A 30 3.74 3.74 10.41
CA TYR A 30 5.05 3.13 10.61
C TYR A 30 5.07 2.35 11.91
N GLY A 31 5.82 1.25 11.89
CA GLY A 31 6.04 0.49 13.10
C GLY A 31 7.00 1.21 14.06
N PRO A 32 7.23 0.64 15.24
CA PRO A 32 8.02 1.32 16.29
C PRO A 32 9.49 1.56 15.93
N ASP A 33 10.03 0.81 15.01
CA ASP A 33 11.45 0.95 14.62
C ASP A 33 11.68 1.95 13.50
N GLY A 34 10.65 2.67 13.10
CA GLY A 34 10.78 3.69 12.07
C GLY A 34 10.91 3.12 10.68
N GLU A 35 11.65 3.83 9.83
CA GLU A 35 11.66 3.57 8.41
C GLU A 35 12.79 2.66 7.97
N ASP A 36 12.87 1.47 8.53
CA ASP A 36 13.81 0.46 8.08
C ASP A 36 13.25 -0.31 6.90
N ALA A 37 14.15 -0.78 6.05
CA ALA A 37 13.73 -1.54 4.88
C ALA A 37 12.99 -2.80 5.27
N GLY A 38 11.86 -3.04 4.61
CA GLY A 38 11.10 -4.26 4.81
C GLY A 38 11.55 -5.35 3.85
N ALA A 39 11.30 -6.59 4.22
CA ALA A 39 11.69 -7.74 3.42
C ALA A 39 10.56 -8.25 2.53
N ALA A 40 9.32 -8.15 2.99
CA ALA A 40 8.17 -8.67 2.25
C ALA A 40 7.04 -7.64 2.22
N VAL A 41 6.55 -7.37 1.04
CA VAL A 41 5.44 -6.44 0.82
C VAL A 41 4.24 -7.23 0.32
N ARG A 42 3.08 -6.91 0.85
CA ARG A 42 1.85 -7.56 0.46
C ARG A 42 0.74 -6.52 0.41
N ALA A 43 -0.07 -6.57 -0.64
CA ALA A 43 -1.21 -5.68 -0.79
C ALA A 43 -2.43 -6.47 -1.26
N TRP A 44 -3.60 -5.97 -0.92
CA TRP A 44 -4.84 -6.62 -1.32
C TRP A 44 -5.95 -5.58 -1.40
N VAL A 45 -6.99 -5.92 -2.16
CA VAL A 45 -8.18 -5.08 -2.24
C VAL A 45 -9.10 -5.47 -1.10
N GLU A 46 -9.42 -4.51 -0.25
CA GLU A 46 -10.31 -4.72 0.88
C GLU A 46 -11.76 -4.65 0.45
N ARG A 47 -12.07 -3.68 -0.39
CA ARG A 47 -13.42 -3.44 -0.84
C ARG A 47 -13.39 -2.68 -2.15
N SER A 48 -14.34 -2.95 -3.01
CA SER A 48 -14.44 -2.29 -4.31
C SER A 48 -15.89 -1.91 -4.56
N THR A 49 -16.09 -0.67 -4.98
CA THR A 49 -17.40 -0.20 -5.40
C THR A 49 -17.30 0.23 -6.85
N ARG A 50 -18.38 0.75 -7.40
CA ARG A 50 -18.39 1.21 -8.77
C ARG A 50 -17.38 2.31 -9.07
N THR A 51 -17.20 3.22 -8.10
CA THR A 51 -16.37 4.40 -8.30
C THR A 51 -15.11 4.43 -7.44
N LEU A 52 -15.06 3.61 -6.39
CA LEU A 52 -13.95 3.62 -5.44
C LEU A 52 -13.42 2.22 -5.20
N LEU A 53 -12.14 2.18 -4.87
CA LEU A 53 -11.46 0.94 -4.51
C LEU A 53 -10.67 1.20 -3.24
N PHE A 54 -10.89 0.36 -2.24
CA PHE A 54 -10.21 0.45 -0.95
C PHE A 54 -9.19 -0.68 -0.88
N ALA A 55 -7.94 -0.32 -0.69
CA ALA A 55 -6.84 -1.29 -0.67
C ALA A 55 -6.02 -1.14 0.60
N GLN A 56 -5.39 -2.24 0.98
CA GLN A 56 -4.53 -2.29 2.16
C GLN A 56 -3.20 -2.90 1.75
N ALA A 57 -2.15 -2.52 2.46
CA ALA A 57 -0.83 -3.09 2.22
C ALA A 57 -0.07 -3.16 3.54
N GLU A 58 0.89 -4.08 3.58
CA GLU A 58 1.78 -4.18 4.74
C GLU A 58 3.18 -4.58 4.27
N VAL A 59 4.16 -4.14 5.04
CA VAL A 59 5.55 -4.53 4.86
C VAL A 59 6.00 -5.20 6.14
N ARG A 60 6.55 -6.41 6.01
CA ARG A 60 7.06 -7.14 7.16
C ARG A 60 8.56 -7.32 7.05
N ARG A 61 9.20 -7.34 8.21
CA ARG A 61 10.62 -7.61 8.30
C ARG A 61 10.87 -9.11 8.19
N ARG A 62 12.12 -9.45 8.01
CA ARG A 62 12.54 -10.83 7.86
C ARG A 62 12.12 -11.71 9.04
N ASN A 63 12.07 -11.14 10.24
CA ASN A 63 11.65 -11.86 11.44
C ASN A 63 10.13 -11.96 11.59
N GLY A 64 9.36 -11.44 10.62
CA GLY A 64 7.91 -11.51 10.63
C GLY A 64 7.20 -10.35 11.29
N THR A 65 7.94 -9.42 11.90
CA THR A 65 7.30 -8.26 12.53
C THR A 65 6.87 -7.24 11.50
N LEU A 66 5.81 -6.51 11.81
CA LEU A 66 5.26 -5.51 10.92
C LEU A 66 6.15 -4.27 10.93
N ALA A 67 6.67 -3.90 9.75
CA ALA A 67 7.48 -2.70 9.61
C ALA A 67 6.62 -1.47 9.38
N ALA A 68 5.58 -1.61 8.55
CA ALA A 68 4.66 -0.54 8.26
C ALA A 68 3.41 -1.11 7.61
N ALA A 69 2.33 -0.36 7.68
CA ALA A 69 1.08 -0.71 7.02
C ALA A 69 0.50 0.52 6.35
N ALA A 70 -0.31 0.32 5.33
CA ALA A 70 -0.92 1.43 4.64
C ALA A 70 -2.33 1.08 4.20
N SER A 71 -3.16 2.10 4.11
CA SER A 71 -4.46 1.98 3.49
C SER A 71 -4.59 3.09 2.46
N ALA A 72 -5.28 2.79 1.38
CA ALA A 72 -5.44 3.73 0.29
C ALA A 72 -6.84 3.65 -0.28
N VAL A 73 -7.29 4.78 -0.78
CA VAL A 73 -8.53 4.86 -1.55
C VAL A 73 -8.14 5.29 -2.95
N PHE A 74 -8.60 4.53 -3.92
CA PHE A 74 -8.40 4.85 -5.32
C PHE A 74 -9.73 5.19 -5.95
N ARG A 75 -9.73 6.16 -6.84
CA ARG A 75 -10.89 6.49 -7.64
C ARG A 75 -10.78 5.73 -8.95
N ARG A 76 -11.83 5.03 -9.33
CA ARG A 76 -11.85 4.34 -10.60
C ARG A 76 -12.03 5.34 -11.71
N VAL A 77 -11.24 5.20 -12.76
CA VAL A 77 -11.35 6.03 -13.94
C VAL A 77 -12.32 5.33 -14.87
N GLU A 78 -13.41 6.00 -15.22
CA GLU A 78 -14.36 5.45 -16.16
C GLU A 78 -13.82 5.58 -17.58
N ALA A 79 -13.98 4.51 -18.32
CA ALA A 79 -13.60 4.49 -19.73
C ALA A 79 -14.60 5.28 -20.59
#